data_894a80ff6d36339b9e05a1d022c730d5
#
_entry.id   894a80ff6d36339b9e05a1d022c730d5
#
_cell.length_a   1.000
_cell.length_b   1.000
_cell.length_c   1.000
_cell.angle_alpha   90.00
_cell.angle_beta   90.00
_cell.angle_gamma   90.00
#
_symmetry.space_group_name_H-M   'P 1'
#
loop_
_entity.id
_entity.type
_entity.pdbx_description
1 polymer ?
#
loop_
_entity_poly.entity_id
_entity_poly.type
_entity_poly.pdbx_seq_one_letter_code
_entity_poly.pdbx_strand_id
1 'polypeptide(L)'
;MDAQVRIIDPKEVLKASARFDLIYKVELAKAWADGDAAAIREAEEAYLEMVRARNGFYEDEPRRDTPEEFLESFRRTANSIRERGYDLSRPPIPVDERLELLNGAHRLAACIAYGKTCPFVLSDCWKAGGSVWKTFRKGHIHPAVEAWGIRRYLEMMPDGALAAAFGRLEDHPAQPFPDWTRRRGGLLLVKPFLTALWCRLTMSFKKGEKRAKAERRLLREQKKISGYAALAAYWKERAK
;
A
#
# COMPACT_ATOMS: atom_id res chain seq x y z
N MET A 1 -32.17 -4.38 -6.22
CA MET A 1 -32.09 -4.41 -4.73
C MET A 1 -31.32 -3.16 -4.32
N ASP A 2 -31.94 -2.30 -3.53
CA ASP A 2 -31.27 -1.11 -3.03
C ASP A 2 -30.14 -1.53 -2.10
N ALA A 3 -28.92 -1.14 -2.41
CA ALA A 3 -27.74 -1.48 -1.63
C ALA A 3 -27.86 -0.80 -0.25
N GLN A 4 -28.05 -1.60 0.82
CA GLN A 4 -28.22 -1.08 2.16
C GLN A 4 -26.91 -0.45 2.66
N VAL A 5 -26.93 0.87 2.84
CA VAL A 5 -25.82 1.60 3.47
C VAL A 5 -25.85 1.36 4.98
N ARG A 6 -24.70 1.04 5.56
CA ARG A 6 -24.50 0.81 7.00
C ARG A 6 -23.43 1.72 7.55
N ILE A 7 -23.60 2.16 8.77
CA ILE A 7 -22.56 2.82 9.55
C ILE A 7 -21.92 1.76 10.46
N ILE A 8 -20.67 1.45 10.21
CA ILE A 8 -19.90 0.45 10.95
C ILE A 8 -18.65 1.18 11.49
N ASP A 9 -18.10 0.75 12.61
CA ASP A 9 -16.81 1.28 13.06
C ASP A 9 -15.74 0.96 11.98
N PRO A 10 -15.05 1.97 11.44
CA PRO A 10 -14.01 1.75 10.46
C PRO A 10 -12.92 0.78 10.91
N LYS A 11 -12.69 0.64 12.22
CA LYS A 11 -11.72 -0.31 12.78
C LYS A 11 -12.16 -1.76 12.61
N GLU A 12 -13.47 -2.05 12.65
CA GLU A 12 -13.98 -3.39 12.39
C GLU A 12 -13.67 -3.85 10.95
N VAL A 13 -13.75 -2.92 10.00
CA VAL A 13 -13.37 -3.19 8.61
C VAL A 13 -11.85 -3.40 8.49
N LEU A 14 -11.04 -2.62 9.20
CA LEU A 14 -9.59 -2.84 9.25
C LEU A 14 -9.26 -4.20 9.86
N LYS A 15 -9.93 -4.55 10.96
CA LYS A 15 -9.75 -5.82 11.67
C LYS A 15 -10.08 -7.03 10.80
N ALA A 16 -11.18 -6.96 10.06
CA ALA A 16 -11.65 -8.02 9.17
C ALA A 16 -10.80 -8.13 7.88
N SER A 17 -10.17 -7.04 7.47
CA SER A 17 -9.54 -6.95 6.15
C SER A 17 -8.13 -7.52 6.12
N ALA A 18 -7.85 -8.39 5.13
CA ALA A 18 -6.50 -8.88 4.85
C ALA A 18 -5.64 -7.88 4.03
N ARG A 19 -6.06 -6.61 3.98
CA ARG A 19 -5.39 -5.54 3.24
C ARG A 19 -4.25 -4.92 4.03
N PHE A 20 -3.05 -5.44 3.83
CA PHE A 20 -1.84 -4.96 4.51
C PHE A 20 -1.46 -3.50 4.19
N ASP A 21 -1.88 -2.98 3.02
CA ASP A 21 -1.65 -1.58 2.64
C ASP A 21 -2.38 -0.56 3.54
N LEU A 22 -3.42 -0.99 4.26
CA LEU A 22 -4.19 -0.10 5.12
C LEU A 22 -3.36 0.46 6.26
N ILE A 23 -2.51 -0.36 6.89
CA ILE A 23 -1.73 0.08 8.05
C ILE A 23 -0.79 1.24 7.71
N TYR A 24 -0.11 1.17 6.55
CA TYR A 24 0.76 2.26 6.09
C TYR A 24 0.01 3.57 5.88
N LYS A 25 -1.22 3.48 5.39
CA LYS A 25 -2.08 4.65 5.17
C LYS A 25 -2.61 5.21 6.49
N VAL A 26 -3.02 4.37 7.42
CA VAL A 26 -3.49 4.81 8.74
C VAL A 26 -2.36 5.52 9.48
N GLU A 27 -1.18 4.92 9.54
CA GLU A 27 -0.04 5.52 10.23
C GLU A 27 0.43 6.83 9.59
N LEU A 28 0.42 6.93 8.25
CA LEU A 28 0.74 8.17 7.56
C LEU A 28 -0.28 9.28 7.86
N ALA A 29 -1.58 8.95 7.86
CA ALA A 29 -2.61 9.93 8.19
C ALA A 29 -2.52 10.39 9.65
N LYS A 30 -2.20 9.49 10.60
CA LYS A 30 -1.92 9.83 12.00
C LYS A 30 -0.71 10.78 12.11
N ALA A 31 0.41 10.44 11.48
CA ALA A 31 1.61 11.27 11.50
C ALA A 31 1.35 12.70 10.98
N TRP A 32 0.55 12.83 9.92
CA TRP A 32 0.11 14.14 9.44
C TRP A 32 -0.80 14.88 10.42
N ALA A 33 -1.58 14.16 11.24
CA ALA A 33 -2.41 14.79 12.28
C ALA A 33 -1.58 15.30 13.45
N ASP A 34 -0.59 14.50 13.86
CA ASP A 34 0.26 14.78 15.02
C ASP A 34 1.29 15.88 14.72
N GLY A 35 1.69 16.03 13.45
CA GLY A 35 2.58 17.09 12.99
C GLY A 35 4.06 16.88 13.33
N ASP A 36 4.45 15.74 13.90
CA ASP A 36 5.85 15.41 14.16
C ASP A 36 6.60 15.14 12.85
N ALA A 37 7.61 15.97 12.55
CA ALA A 37 8.34 15.91 11.29
C ALA A 37 9.11 14.58 11.09
N ALA A 38 9.59 13.96 12.17
CA ALA A 38 10.31 12.69 12.09
C ALA A 38 9.33 11.54 11.81
N ALA A 39 8.20 11.52 12.52
CA ALA A 39 7.13 10.54 12.31
C ALA A 39 6.50 10.67 10.91
N ILE A 40 6.28 11.89 10.43
CA ILE A 40 5.79 12.15 9.06
C ILE A 40 6.76 11.56 8.05
N ARG A 41 8.06 11.85 8.17
CA ARG A 41 9.08 11.35 7.25
C ARG A 41 9.13 9.82 7.24
N GLU A 42 9.14 9.20 8.42
CA GLU A 42 9.14 7.74 8.55
C GLU A 42 7.91 7.12 7.88
N ALA A 43 6.72 7.66 8.16
CA ALA A 43 5.48 7.15 7.60
C ALA A 43 5.36 7.40 6.09
N GLU A 44 5.85 8.53 5.56
CA GLU A 44 5.93 8.80 4.12
C GLU A 44 6.88 7.82 3.42
N GLU A 45 8.05 7.56 4.01
CA GLU A 45 9.00 6.56 3.49
C GLU A 45 8.38 5.16 3.44
N ALA A 46 7.70 4.76 4.52
CA ALA A 46 7.01 3.47 4.59
C ALA A 46 5.88 3.36 3.55
N TYR A 47 5.05 4.39 3.43
CA TYR A 47 3.96 4.43 2.48
C TYR A 47 4.45 4.37 1.04
N LEU A 48 5.47 5.16 0.69
CA LEU A 48 6.01 5.18 -0.67
C LEU A 48 6.66 3.84 -1.05
N GLU A 49 7.39 3.21 -0.13
CA GLU A 49 7.96 1.89 -0.39
C GLU A 49 6.85 0.83 -0.56
N MET A 50 5.77 0.92 0.23
CA MET A 50 4.61 0.07 0.07
C MET A 50 3.95 0.25 -1.31
N VAL A 51 3.74 1.50 -1.77
CA VAL A 51 3.19 1.80 -3.11
C VAL A 51 4.11 1.24 -4.20
N ARG A 52 5.42 1.49 -4.08
CA ARG A 52 6.42 0.94 -5.01
C ARG A 52 6.34 -0.59 -5.09
N ALA A 53 6.29 -1.27 -3.95
CA ALA A 53 6.20 -2.73 -3.91
C ALA A 53 4.90 -3.27 -4.48
N ARG A 54 3.81 -2.51 -4.36
CA ARG A 54 2.48 -2.90 -4.86
C ARG A 54 2.38 -2.78 -6.38
N ASN A 55 2.69 -1.62 -6.94
CA ASN A 55 2.40 -1.30 -8.34
C ASN A 55 3.52 -0.54 -9.06
N GLY A 56 4.65 -0.23 -8.40
CA GLY A 56 5.78 0.48 -9.01
C GLY A 56 5.47 1.93 -9.33
N PHE A 57 4.61 2.59 -8.57
CA PHE A 57 4.07 3.93 -8.82
C PHE A 57 3.29 4.03 -10.14
N TYR A 58 2.48 3.04 -10.45
CA TYR A 58 1.65 3.08 -11.65
C TYR A 58 0.19 2.72 -11.34
N GLU A 59 -0.71 3.67 -11.54
CA GLU A 59 -2.15 3.48 -11.54
C GLU A 59 -2.77 4.19 -12.77
N ASP A 60 -3.73 3.53 -13.42
CA ASP A 60 -4.36 4.06 -14.63
C ASP A 60 -5.53 5.02 -14.32
N GLU A 61 -6.31 4.72 -13.27
CA GLU A 61 -7.54 5.46 -12.95
C GLU A 61 -7.66 5.77 -11.45
N PRO A 62 -7.47 7.03 -11.03
CA PRO A 62 -6.89 8.13 -11.80
C PRO A 62 -5.42 7.89 -12.10
N ARG A 63 -4.93 8.35 -13.24
CA ARG A 63 -3.53 8.17 -13.59
C ARG A 63 -2.61 8.81 -12.55
N ARG A 64 -1.68 8.01 -12.04
CA ARG A 64 -0.62 8.41 -11.11
C ARG A 64 0.61 7.59 -11.44
N ASP A 65 1.73 8.25 -11.62
CA ASP A 65 2.99 7.59 -12.00
C ASP A 65 4.23 8.14 -11.27
N THR A 66 4.04 9.06 -10.32
CA THR A 66 5.11 9.59 -9.48
C THR A 66 4.84 9.42 -7.97
N PRO A 67 5.88 9.32 -7.12
CA PRO A 67 5.72 9.29 -5.66
C PRO A 67 4.92 10.46 -5.11
N GLU A 68 5.15 11.67 -5.66
CA GLU A 68 4.48 12.92 -5.28
C GLU A 68 2.97 12.82 -5.49
N GLU A 69 2.54 12.33 -6.65
CA GLU A 69 1.13 12.21 -7.00
C GLU A 69 0.39 11.24 -6.07
N PHE A 70 1.05 10.15 -5.65
CA PHE A 70 0.49 9.23 -4.67
C PHE A 70 0.34 9.88 -3.30
N LEU A 71 1.35 10.59 -2.81
CA LEU A 71 1.28 11.31 -1.53
C LEU A 71 0.22 12.41 -1.57
N GLU A 72 0.24 13.24 -2.60
CA GLU A 72 -0.68 14.37 -2.73
C GLU A 72 -2.14 13.91 -2.86
N SER A 73 -2.39 12.85 -3.65
CA SER A 73 -3.72 12.25 -3.77
C SER A 73 -4.25 11.74 -2.43
N PHE A 74 -3.39 11.10 -1.62
CA PHE A 74 -3.80 10.65 -0.30
C PHE A 74 -3.95 11.82 0.66
N ARG A 75 -3.04 12.79 0.66
CA ARG A 75 -3.08 13.98 1.53
C ARG A 75 -4.37 14.78 1.32
N ARG A 76 -4.79 15.01 0.07
CA ARG A 76 -6.07 15.68 -0.25
C ARG A 76 -7.26 14.92 0.34
N THR A 77 -7.28 13.59 0.23
CA THR A 77 -8.34 12.77 0.81
C THR A 77 -8.33 12.86 2.34
N ALA A 78 -7.16 12.75 2.95
CA ALA A 78 -6.98 12.79 4.39
C ALA A 78 -7.38 14.14 4.97
N ASN A 79 -6.92 15.25 4.40
CA ASN A 79 -7.27 16.60 4.83
C ASN A 79 -8.79 16.86 4.71
N SER A 80 -9.40 16.46 3.59
CA SER A 80 -10.85 16.60 3.41
C SER A 80 -11.63 15.89 4.54
N ILE A 81 -11.23 14.67 4.90
CA ILE A 81 -11.89 13.90 5.96
C ILE A 81 -11.58 14.47 7.34
N ARG A 82 -10.35 14.94 7.57
CA ARG A 82 -9.96 15.59 8.83
C ARG A 82 -10.82 16.81 9.13
N GLU A 83 -10.99 17.67 8.14
CA GLU A 83 -11.68 18.97 8.27
C GLU A 83 -13.20 18.84 8.29
N ARG A 84 -13.76 18.03 7.41
CA ARG A 84 -15.20 18.00 7.13
C ARG A 84 -15.88 16.66 7.45
N GLY A 85 -15.11 15.65 7.86
CA GLY A 85 -15.61 14.29 7.95
C GLY A 85 -15.78 13.62 6.59
N TYR A 86 -16.45 12.47 6.56
CA TYR A 86 -16.74 11.76 5.32
C TYR A 86 -17.79 12.54 4.52
N ASP A 87 -17.47 12.86 3.28
CA ASP A 87 -18.39 13.52 2.34
C ASP A 87 -19.46 12.52 1.86
N LEU A 88 -20.67 12.70 2.36
CA LEU A 88 -21.81 11.81 2.03
C LEU A 88 -22.30 11.91 0.58
N SER A 89 -21.83 12.91 -0.19
CA SER A 89 -22.06 12.96 -1.64
C SER A 89 -21.22 11.95 -2.40
N ARG A 90 -20.17 11.42 -1.78
CA ARG A 90 -19.36 10.36 -2.34
C ARG A 90 -19.97 8.98 -2.10
N PRO A 91 -19.76 8.03 -3.03
CA PRO A 91 -20.24 6.67 -2.83
C PRO A 91 -19.73 6.07 -1.53
N PRO A 92 -20.56 5.31 -0.79
CA PRO A 92 -20.13 4.55 0.39
C PRO A 92 -18.92 3.66 0.09
N ILE A 93 -18.20 3.28 1.14
CA ILE A 93 -17.04 2.39 1.00
C ILE A 93 -17.54 0.95 0.79
N PRO A 94 -17.22 0.29 -0.34
CA PRO A 94 -17.66 -1.07 -0.59
C PRO A 94 -16.84 -2.08 0.22
N VAL A 95 -17.57 -3.00 0.87
CA VAL A 95 -17.04 -4.15 1.61
C VAL A 95 -17.81 -5.41 1.20
N ASP A 96 -17.21 -6.58 1.38
CA ASP A 96 -17.92 -7.84 1.22
C ASP A 96 -18.69 -8.26 2.49
N GLU A 97 -19.33 -9.42 2.47
CA GLU A 97 -20.08 -9.97 3.60
C GLU A 97 -19.24 -10.23 4.86
N ARG A 98 -17.90 -10.36 4.70
CA ARG A 98 -16.94 -10.56 5.78
C ARG A 98 -16.28 -9.26 6.24
N LEU A 99 -16.78 -8.12 5.77
CA LEU A 99 -16.20 -6.80 5.97
C LEU A 99 -14.80 -6.64 5.37
N GLU A 100 -14.41 -7.50 4.41
CA GLU A 100 -13.18 -7.30 3.65
C GLU A 100 -13.32 -6.05 2.77
N LEU A 101 -12.38 -5.12 2.87
CA LEU A 101 -12.39 -3.89 2.08
C LEU A 101 -12.17 -4.17 0.60
N LEU A 102 -13.10 -3.78 -0.25
CA LEU A 102 -13.03 -3.94 -1.70
C LEU A 102 -12.37 -2.73 -2.38
N ASN A 103 -12.75 -1.52 -1.96
CA ASN A 103 -12.23 -0.25 -2.48
C ASN A 103 -12.29 0.84 -1.41
N GLY A 104 -11.68 2.02 -1.66
CA GLY A 104 -11.75 3.17 -0.75
C GLY A 104 -10.73 3.16 0.38
N ALA A 105 -9.59 2.47 0.21
CA ALA A 105 -8.53 2.33 1.21
C ALA A 105 -8.02 3.67 1.78
N HIS A 106 -7.90 4.73 0.97
CA HIS A 106 -7.52 6.07 1.44
C HIS A 106 -8.58 6.67 2.35
N ARG A 107 -9.86 6.54 1.97
CA ARG A 107 -11.00 7.06 2.77
C ARG A 107 -11.10 6.34 4.10
N LEU A 108 -11.05 4.99 4.08
CA LEU A 108 -11.08 4.18 5.29
C LEU A 108 -9.94 4.53 6.24
N ALA A 109 -8.71 4.57 5.73
CA ALA A 109 -7.53 4.89 6.54
C ALA A 109 -7.61 6.27 7.19
N ALA A 110 -8.07 7.28 6.46
CA ALA A 110 -8.27 8.62 7.01
C ALA A 110 -9.39 8.65 8.08
N CYS A 111 -10.50 7.93 7.87
CA CYS A 111 -11.55 7.84 8.89
C CYS A 111 -11.03 7.18 10.17
N ILE A 112 -10.24 6.10 10.07
CA ILE A 112 -9.62 5.45 11.24
C ILE A 112 -8.67 6.40 11.95
N ALA A 113 -7.75 7.04 11.21
CA ALA A 113 -6.74 7.92 11.77
C ALA A 113 -7.33 9.13 12.52
N TYR A 114 -8.44 9.67 12.02
CA TYR A 114 -9.06 10.88 12.58
C TYR A 114 -10.30 10.60 13.43
N GLY A 115 -10.61 9.34 13.73
CA GLY A 115 -11.79 8.98 14.53
C GLY A 115 -13.10 9.40 13.89
N LYS A 116 -13.19 9.37 12.55
CA LYS A 116 -14.40 9.74 11.80
C LYS A 116 -15.18 8.49 11.40
N THR A 117 -16.50 8.60 11.42
CA THR A 117 -17.39 7.59 10.85
C THR A 117 -17.37 7.65 9.33
N CYS A 118 -17.66 6.53 8.67
CA CYS A 118 -17.89 6.50 7.23
C CYS A 118 -18.99 5.47 6.87
N PRO A 119 -19.76 5.71 5.80
CA PRO A 119 -20.76 4.79 5.34
C PRO A 119 -20.13 3.63 4.57
N PHE A 120 -20.67 2.44 4.77
CA PHE A 120 -20.29 1.23 4.05
C PHE A 120 -21.46 0.66 3.28
N VAL A 121 -21.15 -0.05 2.20
CA VAL A 121 -22.14 -0.76 1.39
C VAL A 121 -21.64 -2.18 1.12
N LEU A 122 -22.51 -3.17 1.31
CA LEU A 122 -22.22 -4.54 0.89
C LEU A 122 -22.20 -4.62 -0.63
N SER A 123 -21.19 -5.24 -1.19
CA SER A 123 -21.03 -5.39 -2.63
C SER A 123 -20.46 -6.77 -2.95
N ASP A 124 -21.07 -7.45 -3.86
CA ASP A 124 -20.64 -8.71 -4.48
C ASP A 124 -19.92 -8.49 -5.82
N CYS A 125 -20.00 -7.26 -6.37
CA CYS A 125 -19.50 -6.91 -7.69
C CYS A 125 -17.96 -6.82 -7.76
N TRP A 126 -17.28 -6.79 -6.62
CA TRP A 126 -15.83 -6.62 -6.55
C TRP A 126 -15.21 -7.78 -5.78
N LYS A 127 -14.17 -8.38 -6.33
CA LYS A 127 -13.35 -9.31 -5.56
C LYS A 127 -12.32 -8.52 -4.79
N ALA A 128 -12.16 -8.84 -3.51
CA ALA A 128 -11.08 -8.29 -2.69
C ALA A 128 -9.75 -8.46 -3.44
N GLY A 129 -9.18 -7.37 -3.88
CA GLY A 129 -8.08 -7.37 -4.84
C GLY A 129 -6.75 -7.00 -4.26
N GLY A 130 -5.77 -7.87 -4.46
CA GLY A 130 -4.37 -7.52 -4.73
C GLY A 130 -3.51 -6.84 -3.66
N SER A 131 -4.07 -6.40 -2.54
CA SER A 131 -3.30 -5.71 -1.49
C SER A 131 -3.00 -6.59 -0.28
N VAL A 132 -3.09 -7.90 -0.44
CA VAL A 132 -2.68 -8.86 0.58
C VAL A 132 -1.17 -8.88 0.75
N TRP A 133 -0.70 -9.16 1.96
CA TRP A 133 0.73 -9.21 2.32
C TRP A 133 1.63 -9.93 1.30
N LYS A 134 1.19 -11.09 0.79
CA LYS A 134 1.94 -11.85 -0.25
C LYS A 134 2.24 -11.03 -1.52
N THR A 135 1.39 -10.06 -1.86
CA THR A 135 1.61 -9.19 -3.03
C THR A 135 2.81 -8.27 -2.83
N PHE A 136 2.97 -7.71 -1.61
CA PHE A 136 4.10 -6.85 -1.28
C PHE A 136 5.41 -7.62 -1.26
N ARG A 137 5.42 -8.84 -0.71
CA ARG A 137 6.60 -9.72 -0.77
C ARG A 137 6.98 -10.08 -2.21
N LYS A 138 6.03 -10.34 -3.08
CA LYS A 138 6.28 -10.52 -4.53
C LYS A 138 6.80 -9.23 -5.19
N GLY A 139 6.40 -8.08 -4.70
CA GLY A 139 6.89 -6.75 -5.10
C GLY A 139 8.26 -6.39 -4.51
N HIS A 140 8.85 -7.31 -3.73
CA HIS A 140 10.11 -7.09 -3.03
C HIS A 140 10.06 -5.85 -2.12
N ILE A 141 9.01 -5.75 -1.30
CA ILE A 141 8.99 -4.76 -0.22
C ILE A 141 10.24 -4.93 0.64
N HIS A 142 10.81 -3.83 1.06
CA HIS A 142 12.01 -3.90 1.89
C HIS A 142 11.70 -4.54 3.25
N PRO A 143 12.55 -5.47 3.75
CA PRO A 143 12.29 -6.19 4.99
C PRO A 143 12.04 -5.30 6.21
N ALA A 144 12.74 -4.17 6.33
CA ALA A 144 12.52 -3.26 7.45
C ALA A 144 11.17 -2.54 7.38
N VAL A 145 10.69 -2.18 6.17
CA VAL A 145 9.36 -1.58 5.98
C VAL A 145 8.27 -2.62 6.18
N GLU A 146 8.51 -3.86 5.75
CA GLU A 146 7.60 -4.98 6.04
C GLU A 146 7.48 -5.19 7.56
N ALA A 147 8.61 -5.28 8.27
CA ALA A 147 8.65 -5.45 9.72
C ALA A 147 7.99 -4.28 10.46
N TRP A 148 8.24 -3.04 10.02
CA TRP A 148 7.58 -1.85 10.55
C TRP A 148 6.04 -1.94 10.39
N GLY A 149 5.55 -2.28 9.20
CA GLY A 149 4.12 -2.42 8.95
C GLY A 149 3.48 -3.55 9.74
N ILE A 150 4.16 -4.70 9.88
CA ILE A 150 3.71 -5.84 10.70
C ILE A 150 3.60 -5.40 12.17
N ARG A 151 4.64 -4.76 12.70
CA ARG A 151 4.63 -4.27 14.07
C ARG A 151 3.48 -3.30 14.33
N ARG A 152 3.31 -2.27 13.48
CA ARG A 152 2.21 -1.30 13.59
C ARG A 152 0.84 -1.96 13.50
N TYR A 153 0.71 -2.97 12.63
CA TYR A 153 -0.54 -3.73 12.53
C TYR A 153 -0.83 -4.49 13.83
N LEU A 154 0.14 -5.23 14.38
CA LEU A 154 -0.04 -6.00 15.62
C LEU A 154 -0.30 -5.11 16.84
N GLU A 155 0.33 -3.93 16.92
CA GLU A 155 0.05 -2.92 17.96
C GLU A 155 -1.40 -2.41 17.89
N MET A 156 -1.96 -2.27 16.70
CA MET A 156 -3.29 -1.74 16.48
C MET A 156 -4.38 -2.81 16.49
N MET A 157 -4.10 -3.98 15.91
CA MET A 157 -5.05 -5.07 15.63
C MET A 157 -4.45 -6.44 16.00
N PRO A 158 -4.18 -6.72 17.29
CA PRO A 158 -3.53 -7.96 17.70
C PRO A 158 -4.36 -9.22 17.39
N ASP A 159 -5.67 -9.05 17.19
CA ASP A 159 -6.65 -10.10 16.85
C ASP A 159 -7.25 -9.92 15.44
N GLY A 160 -6.62 -9.10 14.60
CA GLY A 160 -7.07 -8.86 13.24
C GLY A 160 -6.77 -10.01 12.27
N ALA A 161 -7.38 -9.95 11.08
CA ALA A 161 -7.28 -11.00 10.04
C ALA A 161 -5.84 -11.37 9.65
N LEU A 162 -4.89 -10.44 9.75
CA LEU A 162 -3.48 -10.68 9.45
C LEU A 162 -2.65 -11.11 10.66
N ALA A 163 -3.14 -10.97 11.89
CA ALA A 163 -2.36 -11.25 13.09
C ALA A 163 -1.84 -12.70 13.13
N ALA A 164 -2.68 -13.68 12.79
CA ALA A 164 -2.28 -15.08 12.74
C ALA A 164 -1.14 -15.36 11.72
N ALA A 165 -1.05 -14.55 10.65
CA ALA A 165 -0.01 -14.68 9.63
C ALA A 165 1.31 -14.00 10.04
N PHE A 166 1.24 -13.02 10.95
CA PHE A 166 2.39 -12.24 11.38
C PHE A 166 3.08 -12.81 12.62
N GLY A 167 2.38 -13.58 13.45
CA GLY A 167 2.89 -14.10 14.73
C GLY A 167 2.75 -13.08 15.86
N ARG A 168 3.68 -13.08 16.80
CA ARG A 168 3.63 -12.23 17.99
C ARG A 168 4.37 -10.92 17.79
N LEU A 169 3.96 -9.90 18.52
CA LEU A 169 4.61 -8.58 18.47
C LEU A 169 6.09 -8.64 18.90
N GLU A 170 6.44 -9.54 19.83
CA GLU A 170 7.81 -9.71 20.30
C GLU A 170 8.75 -10.23 19.21
N ASP A 171 8.22 -10.96 18.22
CA ASP A 171 8.99 -11.47 17.07
C ASP A 171 9.41 -10.35 16.10
N HIS A 172 8.84 -9.16 16.28
CA HIS A 172 9.05 -7.97 15.45
C HIS A 172 9.58 -6.78 16.27
N PRO A 173 10.82 -6.83 16.79
CA PRO A 173 11.36 -5.74 17.60
C PRO A 173 11.39 -4.44 16.80
N ALA A 174 11.23 -3.32 17.49
CA ALA A 174 11.37 -2.01 16.89
C ALA A 174 12.78 -1.88 16.32
N GLN A 175 12.85 -1.69 15.02
CA GLN A 175 14.11 -1.37 14.33
C GLN A 175 14.08 0.10 13.95
N PRO A 176 15.18 0.84 14.10
CA PRO A 176 15.25 2.19 13.56
C PRO A 176 14.97 2.12 12.07
N PHE A 177 14.14 3.03 11.59
CA PHE A 177 13.83 3.12 10.17
C PHE A 177 15.10 3.52 9.43
N PRO A 178 15.69 2.63 8.65
CA PRO A 178 17.02 2.89 8.16
C PRO A 178 16.99 3.93 7.04
N ASP A 179 18.01 4.74 7.02
CA ASP A 179 18.35 5.65 5.91
C ASP A 179 18.71 4.89 4.60
N TRP A 180 18.22 3.69 4.47
CA TRP A 180 18.60 2.71 3.43
C TRP A 180 17.76 2.81 2.16
N THR A 181 16.58 3.39 2.22
CA THR A 181 15.83 3.76 1.01
C THR A 181 16.71 4.60 0.11
N ARG A 182 17.64 5.37 0.70
CA ARG A 182 18.65 6.15 0.00
C ARG A 182 19.89 5.36 -0.43
N ARG A 183 20.32 4.34 0.34
CA ARG A 183 21.65 3.70 0.17
C ARG A 183 21.62 2.32 -0.50
N ARG A 184 20.54 1.57 -0.45
CA ARG A 184 20.49 0.16 -0.90
C ARG A 184 19.50 -0.14 -2.04
N GLY A 185 18.88 0.85 -2.62
CA GLY A 185 17.99 0.65 -3.79
C GLY A 185 18.64 -0.13 -4.92
N GLY A 186 19.95 0.03 -5.12
CA GLY A 186 20.70 -0.70 -6.14
C GLY A 186 20.74 -2.22 -5.94
N LEU A 187 20.89 -2.72 -4.73
CA LEU A 187 20.94 -4.17 -4.45
C LEU A 187 19.58 -4.86 -4.64
N LEU A 188 18.50 -4.15 -4.32
CA LEU A 188 17.14 -4.67 -4.52
C LEU A 188 16.76 -4.76 -6.01
N LEU A 189 17.45 -4.01 -6.87
CA LEU A 189 17.24 -4.03 -8.33
C LEU A 189 17.95 -5.19 -9.03
N VAL A 190 18.94 -5.82 -8.43
CA VAL A 190 19.74 -6.88 -9.09
C VAL A 190 18.84 -8.01 -9.56
N LYS A 191 17.99 -8.55 -8.69
CA LYS A 191 17.09 -9.66 -9.07
C LYS A 191 16.05 -9.27 -10.12
N PRO A 192 15.31 -8.15 -10.01
CA PRO A 192 14.43 -7.66 -11.07
C PRO A 192 15.17 -7.45 -12.38
N PHE A 193 16.36 -6.83 -12.36
CA PHE A 193 17.16 -6.57 -13.53
C PHE A 193 17.60 -7.87 -14.24
N LEU A 194 18.17 -8.83 -13.50
CA LEU A 194 18.56 -10.12 -14.03
C LEU A 194 17.36 -10.90 -14.59
N THR A 195 16.21 -10.83 -13.90
CA THR A 195 14.98 -11.47 -14.38
C THR A 195 14.47 -10.84 -15.67
N ALA A 196 14.50 -9.51 -15.77
CA ALA A 196 14.11 -8.78 -16.98
C ALA A 196 15.04 -9.12 -18.15
N LEU A 197 16.36 -9.14 -17.90
CA LEU A 197 17.37 -9.55 -18.89
C LEU A 197 17.13 -10.97 -19.38
N TRP A 198 16.93 -11.93 -18.48
CA TRP A 198 16.62 -13.32 -18.81
C TRP A 198 15.33 -13.45 -19.63
N CYS A 199 14.28 -12.70 -19.26
CA CYS A 199 13.03 -12.69 -20.04
C CYS A 199 13.27 -12.19 -21.47
N ARG A 200 14.05 -11.10 -21.65
CA ARG A 200 14.40 -10.58 -22.98
C ARG A 200 15.17 -11.59 -23.79
N LEU A 201 16.22 -12.18 -23.25
CA LEU A 201 17.07 -13.16 -23.95
C LEU A 201 16.32 -14.42 -24.36
N THR A 202 15.34 -14.86 -23.56
CA THR A 202 14.62 -16.11 -23.84
C THR A 202 13.32 -15.90 -24.62
N MET A 203 12.85 -14.67 -24.83
CA MET A 203 11.58 -14.38 -25.51
C MET A 203 11.57 -14.81 -26.98
N SER A 204 12.70 -14.63 -27.67
CA SER A 204 12.86 -15.04 -29.09
C SER A 204 12.66 -16.54 -29.32
N PHE A 205 12.93 -17.35 -28.29
CA PHE A 205 12.80 -18.82 -28.36
C PHE A 205 11.44 -19.34 -27.88
N LYS A 206 10.54 -18.45 -27.41
CA LYS A 206 9.22 -18.84 -26.89
C LYS A 206 8.12 -18.48 -27.87
N LYS A 207 7.11 -19.35 -27.99
CA LYS A 207 5.94 -19.13 -28.85
C LYS A 207 4.65 -19.23 -28.05
N GLY A 208 3.57 -18.64 -28.57
CA GLY A 208 2.22 -18.71 -28.01
C GLY A 208 2.13 -18.27 -26.55
N GLU A 209 1.45 -19.04 -25.72
CA GLU A 209 1.20 -18.70 -24.30
C GLU A 209 2.48 -18.52 -23.48
N LYS A 210 3.54 -19.30 -23.77
CA LYS A 210 4.84 -19.17 -23.08
C LYS A 210 5.49 -17.80 -23.36
N ARG A 211 5.34 -17.25 -24.56
CA ARG A 211 5.81 -15.91 -24.93
C ARG A 211 5.00 -14.85 -24.19
N ALA A 212 3.67 -14.91 -24.23
CA ALA A 212 2.80 -13.97 -23.52
C ALA A 212 3.06 -13.95 -22.00
N LYS A 213 3.33 -15.12 -21.39
CA LYS A 213 3.72 -15.18 -19.97
C LYS A 213 5.08 -14.53 -19.71
N ALA A 214 6.05 -14.69 -20.60
CA ALA A 214 7.36 -14.05 -20.47
C ALA A 214 7.26 -12.51 -20.65
N GLU A 215 6.45 -12.02 -21.57
CA GLU A 215 6.19 -10.61 -21.81
C GLU A 215 5.54 -9.95 -20.57
N ARG A 216 4.49 -10.57 -20.00
CA ARG A 216 3.88 -10.10 -18.75
C ARG A 216 4.87 -10.06 -17.57
N ARG A 217 5.78 -11.04 -17.50
CA ARG A 217 6.83 -11.08 -16.47
C ARG A 217 7.85 -9.96 -16.68
N LEU A 218 8.31 -9.75 -17.92
CA LEU A 218 9.22 -8.68 -18.28
C LEU A 218 8.65 -7.31 -17.91
N LEU A 219 7.42 -7.03 -18.30
CA LEU A 219 6.73 -5.78 -17.98
C LEU A 219 6.65 -5.53 -16.47
N ARG A 220 6.37 -6.58 -15.69
CA ARG A 220 6.34 -6.51 -14.22
C ARG A 220 7.70 -6.12 -13.63
N GLU A 221 8.78 -6.75 -14.10
CA GLU A 221 10.11 -6.43 -13.60
C GLU A 221 10.58 -5.03 -14.03
N GLN A 222 10.21 -4.59 -15.21
CA GLN A 222 10.46 -3.21 -15.67
C GLN A 222 9.74 -2.18 -14.80
N LYS A 223 8.47 -2.42 -14.44
CA LYS A 223 7.73 -1.55 -13.49
C LYS A 223 8.40 -1.47 -12.13
N LYS A 224 8.97 -2.57 -11.63
CA LYS A 224 9.73 -2.55 -10.37
C LYS A 224 11.00 -1.70 -10.49
N ILE A 225 11.73 -1.84 -11.57
CA ILE A 225 12.97 -1.09 -11.82
C ILE A 225 12.67 0.40 -11.91
N SER A 226 11.66 0.81 -12.70
CA SER A 226 11.27 2.21 -12.82
C SER A 226 10.73 2.79 -11.51
N GLY A 227 9.98 2.00 -10.72
CA GLY A 227 9.52 2.39 -9.40
C GLY A 227 10.66 2.69 -8.42
N TYR A 228 11.72 1.87 -8.42
CA TYR A 228 12.92 2.18 -7.61
C TYR A 228 13.64 3.44 -8.08
N ALA A 229 13.77 3.63 -9.38
CA ALA A 229 14.39 4.82 -9.93
C ALA A 229 13.60 6.09 -9.55
N ALA A 230 12.27 6.04 -9.64
CA ALA A 230 11.39 7.14 -9.23
C ALA A 230 11.55 7.45 -7.73
N LEU A 231 11.54 6.42 -6.88
CA LEU A 231 11.71 6.60 -5.44
C LEU A 231 13.08 7.17 -5.07
N ALA A 232 14.13 6.71 -5.73
CA ALA A 232 15.49 7.21 -5.52
C ALA A 232 15.61 8.68 -5.95
N ALA A 233 15.00 9.08 -7.07
CA ALA A 233 14.96 10.46 -7.53
C ALA A 233 14.22 11.35 -6.53
N TYR A 234 13.04 10.93 -6.09
CA TYR A 234 12.23 11.61 -5.08
C TYR A 234 13.02 11.95 -3.81
N TRP A 235 13.75 10.97 -3.25
CA TRP A 235 14.55 11.20 -2.03
C TRP A 235 15.79 12.04 -2.28
N LYS A 236 16.41 11.93 -3.46
CA LYS A 236 17.58 12.74 -3.82
C LYS A 236 17.25 14.24 -3.88
N GLU A 237 16.08 14.60 -4.38
CA GLU A 237 15.61 15.98 -4.43
C GLU A 237 15.32 16.56 -3.05
N ARG A 238 14.80 15.75 -2.13
CA ARG A 238 14.49 16.16 -0.75
C ARG A 238 15.69 16.11 0.23
N ALA A 239 16.83 15.60 -0.20
CA ALA A 239 18.06 15.59 0.58
C ALA A 239 18.93 16.84 0.37
N LYS A 240 18.54 17.71 -0.59
CA LYS A 240 19.14 19.03 -0.82
C LYS A 240 18.48 20.08 0.08
#